data_a3acd7b0b366d57f4ed2856b0f0f6f35
#
_entry.id   a3acd7b0b366d57f4ed2856b0f0f6f35
#
_cell.length_a   1.000
_cell.length_b   1.000
_cell.length_c   1.000
_cell.angle_alpha   90.00
_cell.angle_beta   90.00
_cell.angle_gamma   90.00
#
_symmetry.space_group_name_H-M   'P 1'
#
loop_
_entity.id
_entity.type
_entity.pdbx_description
1 polymer ?
#
loop_
_entity_poly.entity_id
_entity_poly.type
_entity_poly.pdbx_seq_one_letter_code
_entity_poly.pdbx_strand_id
1 'polypeptide(L)'
;MLRYGIPDYKLDRSILDRRLEQLYKEGVVFETRVNVGTDLSGMYLSRSFDVVVICVGAQIPRNLEIPGRDLRGVHYAMPFLTQQNRRIAGDTIPENEVITACGKQVIVIGGGDTGSDCIGTSIRQGAASVTHIYYQDVPPEERPLCNPWPEWPKTFKTSSSQEEGCERFWKYQTKEFIGEKGFLTGLKVAELDWTRPEDGSRGTYTEKPDSEKIIPADLVFLSLGFQHCEHGHLLMDMKLELDKRGNIKKDDNMMTGLSGIFAAGDAELGASLVVHAIFSGRQAAEGVHRYLTSERTLKMSYNDKKY
;
A
#
# COMPACT_ATOMS: atom_id res chain seq x y z
N MET A 1 -0.42 8.83 -1.29
CA MET A 1 -0.05 8.08 -0.06
C MET A 1 0.35 9.03 1.05
N LEU A 2 1.44 9.79 0.95
CA LEU A 2 1.96 10.59 2.08
C LEU A 2 0.97 11.63 2.62
N ARG A 3 0.24 12.37 1.77
CA ARG A 3 -0.67 13.44 2.22
C ARG A 3 -2.02 12.94 2.72
N TYR A 4 -2.58 11.93 2.07
CA TYR A 4 -3.94 11.47 2.36
C TYR A 4 -4.02 10.01 2.81
N GLY A 5 -2.95 9.22 2.70
CA GLY A 5 -2.93 7.83 3.13
C GLY A 5 -2.45 7.65 4.57
N ILE A 6 -1.31 8.23 4.89
CA ILE A 6 -0.75 8.18 6.26
C ILE A 6 -1.52 9.17 7.14
N PRO A 7 -2.00 8.76 8.32
CA PRO A 7 -2.67 9.66 9.25
C PRO A 7 -1.78 10.84 9.69
N ASP A 8 -2.37 12.01 9.89
CA ASP A 8 -1.68 13.23 10.30
C ASP A 8 -0.95 13.10 11.65
N TYR A 9 -1.49 12.30 12.56
CA TYR A 9 -0.84 12.02 13.85
C TYR A 9 0.41 11.13 13.74
N LYS A 10 0.67 10.53 12.56
CA LYS A 10 1.90 9.75 12.25
C LYS A 10 2.87 10.50 11.36
N LEU A 11 2.38 11.37 10.50
CA LEU A 11 3.19 12.18 9.62
C LEU A 11 2.65 13.61 9.53
N ASP A 12 3.34 14.53 10.19
CA ASP A 12 2.99 15.95 10.15
C ASP A 12 3.08 16.49 8.71
N ARG A 13 2.01 17.15 8.29
CA ARG A 13 1.88 17.69 6.93
C ARG A 13 2.91 18.77 6.61
N SER A 14 3.37 19.51 7.61
CA SER A 14 4.40 20.55 7.43
C SER A 14 5.71 20.00 6.86
N ILE A 15 6.04 18.72 7.15
CA ILE A 15 7.21 18.05 6.60
C ILE A 15 7.06 17.88 5.08
N LEU A 16 5.85 17.51 4.63
CA LEU A 16 5.55 17.38 3.19
C LEU A 16 5.53 18.74 2.51
N ASP A 17 4.91 19.72 3.13
CA ASP A 17 4.82 21.07 2.58
C ASP A 17 6.20 21.71 2.41
N ARG A 18 7.07 21.58 3.41
CA ARG A 18 8.48 22.01 3.31
C ARG A 18 9.20 21.33 2.14
N ARG A 19 8.97 20.02 1.95
CA ARG A 19 9.61 19.27 0.86
C ARG A 19 9.09 19.70 -0.51
N LEU A 20 7.79 19.91 -0.63
CA LEU A 20 7.17 20.40 -1.86
C LEU A 20 7.66 21.81 -2.20
N GLU A 21 7.74 22.71 -1.21
CA GLU A 21 8.28 24.06 -1.39
C GLU A 21 9.73 24.02 -1.92
N GLN A 22 10.55 23.13 -1.37
CA GLN A 22 11.92 22.94 -1.87
C GLN A 22 11.91 22.51 -3.35
N LEU A 23 11.11 21.53 -3.73
CA LEU A 23 11.01 21.04 -5.09
C LEU A 23 10.54 22.14 -6.06
N TYR A 24 9.54 22.96 -5.67
CA TYR A 24 9.13 24.12 -6.45
C TYR A 24 10.28 25.13 -6.66
N LYS A 25 11.05 25.41 -5.63
CA LYS A 25 12.24 26.30 -5.72
C LYS A 25 13.35 25.72 -6.59
N GLU A 26 13.46 24.39 -6.68
CA GLU A 26 14.36 23.67 -7.57
C GLU A 26 13.87 23.62 -9.02
N GLY A 27 12.68 24.16 -9.32
CA GLY A 27 12.10 24.23 -10.66
C GLY A 27 11.25 23.04 -11.06
N VAL A 28 10.88 22.16 -10.11
CA VAL A 28 9.95 21.06 -10.38
C VAL A 28 8.54 21.62 -10.62
N VAL A 29 7.94 21.25 -11.73
CA VAL A 29 6.55 21.61 -12.08
C VAL A 29 5.64 20.45 -11.73
N PHE A 30 4.57 20.73 -10.98
CA PHE A 30 3.54 19.77 -10.60
C PHE A 30 2.27 20.01 -11.40
N GLU A 31 1.96 19.10 -12.33
CA GLU A 31 0.69 19.08 -13.04
C GLU A 31 -0.28 18.15 -12.32
N THR A 32 -1.28 18.73 -11.67
CA THR A 32 -2.30 18.00 -10.92
C THR A 32 -3.59 17.87 -11.71
N ARG A 33 -4.46 16.92 -11.31
CA ARG A 33 -5.76 16.64 -11.98
C ARG A 33 -5.59 16.16 -13.42
N VAL A 34 -4.46 15.54 -13.74
CA VAL A 34 -4.19 14.89 -15.01
C VAL A 34 -4.06 13.40 -14.79
N ASN A 35 -4.93 12.63 -15.39
CA ASN A 35 -4.87 11.16 -15.37
C ASN A 35 -4.16 10.68 -16.63
N VAL A 36 -2.90 10.26 -16.47
CA VAL A 36 -2.11 9.69 -17.56
C VAL A 36 -2.69 8.33 -17.96
N GLY A 37 -2.98 8.18 -19.22
CA GLY A 37 -3.68 7.05 -19.81
C GLY A 37 -5.14 7.39 -20.19
N THR A 38 -5.74 8.42 -19.59
CA THR A 38 -7.10 8.88 -19.90
C THR A 38 -7.09 10.30 -20.49
N ASP A 39 -6.56 11.27 -19.73
CA ASP A 39 -6.49 12.67 -20.16
C ASP A 39 -5.27 12.92 -21.04
N LEU A 40 -4.21 12.17 -20.82
CA LEU A 40 -2.93 12.28 -21.50
C LEU A 40 -2.37 10.88 -21.78
N SER A 41 -2.07 10.60 -23.06
CA SER A 41 -1.53 9.28 -23.44
C SER A 41 -0.08 9.11 -23.00
N GLY A 42 0.27 7.90 -22.58
CA GLY A 42 1.66 7.54 -22.24
C GLY A 42 2.60 7.69 -23.43
N MET A 43 2.11 7.41 -24.64
CA MET A 43 2.86 7.62 -25.90
C MET A 43 3.12 9.09 -26.20
N TYR A 44 2.21 10.01 -25.82
CA TYR A 44 2.48 11.44 -25.92
C TYR A 44 3.63 11.83 -25.00
N LEU A 45 3.64 11.36 -23.74
CA LEU A 45 4.75 11.64 -22.81
C LEU A 45 6.09 11.16 -23.36
N SER A 46 6.14 9.93 -23.89
CA SER A 46 7.39 9.36 -24.45
C SER A 46 7.95 10.14 -25.65
N ARG A 47 7.10 10.90 -26.35
CA ARG A 47 7.52 11.73 -27.50
C ARG A 47 7.85 13.17 -27.10
N SER A 48 7.29 13.64 -25.99
CA SER A 48 7.41 15.03 -25.54
C SER A 48 8.56 15.26 -24.57
N PHE A 49 9.05 14.20 -23.94
CA PHE A 49 10.13 14.26 -22.96
C PHE A 49 11.28 13.33 -23.34
N ASP A 50 12.51 13.73 -23.03
CA ASP A 50 13.70 12.90 -23.25
C ASP A 50 13.65 11.60 -22.45
N VAL A 51 13.05 11.63 -21.26
CA VAL A 51 12.88 10.49 -20.36
C VAL A 51 11.54 10.58 -19.61
N VAL A 52 10.93 9.44 -19.37
CA VAL A 52 9.75 9.32 -18.49
C VAL A 52 10.06 8.33 -17.37
N VAL A 53 9.80 8.71 -16.12
CA VAL A 53 9.92 7.82 -14.96
C VAL A 53 8.54 7.54 -14.38
N ILE A 54 8.12 6.29 -14.37
CA ILE A 54 6.80 5.84 -13.92
C ILE A 54 6.88 5.48 -12.44
N CYS A 55 6.20 6.27 -11.59
CA CYS A 55 6.17 6.12 -10.13
C CYS A 55 4.73 6.03 -9.60
N VAL A 56 3.87 5.26 -10.27
CA VAL A 56 2.42 5.21 -10.01
C VAL A 56 2.05 4.41 -8.75
N GLY A 57 3.02 3.74 -8.11
CA GLY A 57 2.80 2.95 -6.91
C GLY A 57 2.11 1.60 -7.18
N ALA A 58 1.72 0.89 -6.11
CA ALA A 58 0.91 -0.33 -6.12
C ALA A 58 -0.41 -0.03 -5.42
N GLN A 59 -1.50 0.13 -6.18
CA GLN A 59 -2.76 0.64 -5.65
C GLN A 59 -3.88 -0.41 -5.63
N ILE A 60 -3.68 -1.58 -6.24
CA ILE A 60 -4.70 -2.64 -6.26
C ILE A 60 -4.68 -3.35 -4.90
N PRO A 61 -5.72 -3.19 -4.06
CA PRO A 61 -5.76 -3.82 -2.74
C PRO A 61 -5.97 -5.32 -2.88
N ARG A 62 -5.43 -6.08 -1.94
CA ARG A 62 -5.79 -7.49 -1.78
C ARG A 62 -7.19 -7.58 -1.22
N ASN A 63 -8.02 -8.40 -1.82
CA ASN A 63 -9.38 -8.65 -1.37
C ASN A 63 -9.47 -9.92 -0.50
N LEU A 64 -10.57 -10.06 0.20
CA LEU A 64 -10.97 -11.25 0.91
C LEU A 64 -12.32 -11.70 0.32
N GLU A 65 -12.26 -12.63 -0.61
CA GLU A 65 -13.43 -13.12 -1.36
C GLU A 65 -14.14 -14.23 -0.58
N ILE A 66 -14.90 -13.82 0.42
CA ILE A 66 -15.70 -14.69 1.27
C ILE A 66 -17.16 -14.20 1.31
N PRO A 67 -18.13 -15.03 1.73
CA PRO A 67 -19.52 -14.62 1.86
C PRO A 67 -19.68 -13.33 2.67
N GLY A 68 -20.63 -12.49 2.26
CA GLY A 68 -20.93 -11.22 2.91
C GLY A 68 -19.95 -10.06 2.59
N ARG A 69 -19.02 -10.23 1.64
CA ARG A 69 -18.02 -9.20 1.30
C ARG A 69 -18.63 -7.85 0.91
N ASP A 70 -19.81 -7.86 0.30
CA ASP A 70 -20.50 -6.68 -0.21
C ASP A 70 -21.43 -6.02 0.81
N LEU A 71 -21.47 -6.50 2.04
CA LEU A 71 -22.26 -5.89 3.11
C LEU A 71 -21.75 -4.46 3.40
N ARG A 72 -22.70 -3.56 3.65
CA ARG A 72 -22.38 -2.20 4.13
C ARG A 72 -21.71 -2.30 5.49
N GLY A 73 -20.53 -1.71 5.62
CA GLY A 73 -19.68 -1.81 6.80
C GLY A 73 -18.38 -2.57 6.53
N VAL A 74 -18.24 -3.26 5.39
CA VAL A 74 -16.99 -3.91 4.99
C VAL A 74 -16.24 -3.05 3.98
N HIS A 75 -15.12 -2.46 4.38
CA HIS A 75 -14.35 -1.51 3.59
C HIS A 75 -12.88 -1.92 3.45
N TYR A 76 -12.25 -1.49 2.38
CA TYR A 76 -10.80 -1.43 2.34
C TYR A 76 -10.29 -0.32 3.28
N ALA A 77 -9.08 -0.48 3.81
CA ALA A 77 -8.47 0.48 4.72
C ALA A 77 -8.27 1.88 4.11
N MET A 78 -7.78 1.95 2.87
CA MET A 78 -7.41 3.23 2.25
C MET A 78 -8.55 4.21 2.04
N PRO A 79 -9.78 3.82 1.62
CA PRO A 79 -10.92 4.73 1.57
C PRO A 79 -11.21 5.39 2.92
N PHE A 80 -11.16 4.65 4.02
CA PHE A 80 -11.37 5.18 5.37
C PHE A 80 -10.28 6.18 5.77
N LEU A 81 -9.01 5.81 5.62
CA LEU A 81 -7.87 6.65 5.98
C LEU A 81 -7.82 7.92 5.12
N THR A 82 -8.02 7.78 3.81
CA THR A 82 -8.05 8.92 2.89
C THR A 82 -9.18 9.88 3.21
N GLN A 83 -10.37 9.35 3.51
CA GLN A 83 -11.51 10.16 3.86
C GLN A 83 -11.28 10.95 5.15
N GLN A 84 -10.71 10.32 6.19
CA GLN A 84 -10.36 10.99 7.44
C GLN A 84 -9.35 12.12 7.20
N ASN A 85 -8.29 11.87 6.44
CA ASN A 85 -7.28 12.88 6.14
C ASN A 85 -7.85 14.05 5.30
N ARG A 86 -8.78 13.78 4.39
CA ARG A 86 -9.49 14.82 3.64
C ARG A 86 -10.35 15.69 4.56
N ARG A 87 -11.07 15.08 5.52
CA ARG A 87 -11.86 15.82 6.52
C ARG A 87 -10.98 16.73 7.37
N ILE A 88 -9.82 16.25 7.83
CA ILE A 88 -8.84 17.07 8.57
C ILE A 88 -8.28 18.20 7.68
N ALA A 89 -8.20 17.98 6.36
CA ALA A 89 -7.80 19.02 5.40
C ALA A 89 -8.89 20.07 5.12
N GLY A 90 -10.11 19.88 5.66
CA GLY A 90 -11.24 20.79 5.46
C GLY A 90 -12.18 20.39 4.30
N ASP A 91 -11.95 19.23 3.67
CA ASP A 91 -12.85 18.75 2.61
C ASP A 91 -14.19 18.32 3.21
N THR A 92 -15.28 18.65 2.53
CA THR A 92 -16.61 18.14 2.85
C THR A 92 -16.81 16.78 2.19
N ILE A 93 -17.24 15.80 2.96
CA ILE A 93 -17.62 14.47 2.49
C ILE A 93 -19.13 14.35 2.53
N PRO A 94 -19.80 13.91 1.45
CA PRO A 94 -21.24 13.68 1.45
C PRO A 94 -21.65 12.68 2.55
N GLU A 95 -22.73 12.96 3.26
CA GLU A 95 -23.16 12.15 4.43
C GLU A 95 -23.34 10.66 4.09
N ASN A 96 -23.87 10.37 2.91
CA ASN A 96 -24.09 8.99 2.43
C ASN A 96 -22.80 8.23 2.10
N GLU A 97 -21.67 8.94 2.01
CA GLU A 97 -20.35 8.37 1.72
C GLU A 97 -19.46 8.29 2.97
N VAL A 98 -19.92 8.86 4.09
CA VAL A 98 -19.10 8.93 5.31
C VAL A 98 -18.85 7.55 5.89
N ILE A 99 -17.57 7.18 5.98
CA ILE A 99 -17.10 6.02 6.73
C ILE A 99 -16.64 6.55 8.11
N THR A 100 -17.36 6.19 9.17
CA THR A 100 -17.02 6.60 10.53
C THR A 100 -17.06 5.43 11.49
N ALA A 101 -16.07 5.41 12.39
CA ALA A 101 -15.95 4.44 13.48
C ALA A 101 -16.65 4.91 14.78
N CYS A 102 -17.17 6.15 14.82
CA CYS A 102 -17.78 6.72 16.03
C CYS A 102 -18.91 5.83 16.55
N GLY A 103 -18.80 5.39 17.81
CA GLY A 103 -19.76 4.55 18.50
C GLY A 103 -19.88 3.11 17.96
N LYS A 104 -19.02 2.66 17.04
CA LYS A 104 -19.11 1.36 16.38
C LYS A 104 -18.13 0.35 16.97
N GLN A 105 -18.51 -0.94 16.85
CA GLN A 105 -17.62 -2.07 17.06
C GLN A 105 -16.82 -2.30 15.77
N VAL A 106 -15.52 -2.05 15.81
CA VAL A 106 -14.64 -2.07 14.65
C VAL A 106 -13.75 -3.31 14.67
N ILE A 107 -13.66 -4.00 13.53
CA ILE A 107 -12.66 -5.05 13.32
C ILE A 107 -11.68 -4.61 12.23
N VAL A 108 -10.38 -4.76 12.49
CA VAL A 108 -9.32 -4.58 11.50
C VAL A 108 -8.73 -5.94 11.17
N ILE A 109 -8.77 -6.35 9.89
CA ILE A 109 -8.24 -7.62 9.41
C ILE A 109 -6.94 -7.38 8.65
N GLY A 110 -5.89 -8.10 9.05
CA GLY A 110 -4.56 -7.98 8.47
C GLY A 110 -3.61 -7.21 9.37
N GLY A 111 -2.39 -6.99 8.89
CA GLY A 111 -1.32 -6.42 9.71
C GLY A 111 -0.63 -5.24 9.07
N GLY A 112 0.56 -4.91 9.61
CA GLY A 112 1.41 -3.83 9.11
C GLY A 112 0.92 -2.43 9.50
N ASP A 113 1.54 -1.43 8.87
CA ASP A 113 1.29 -0.03 9.21
C ASP A 113 -0.14 0.40 8.88
N THR A 114 -0.70 -0.07 7.76
CA THR A 114 -2.07 0.26 7.35
C THR A 114 -3.11 -0.22 8.37
N GLY A 115 -2.93 -1.42 8.94
CA GLY A 115 -3.80 -1.92 10.02
C GLY A 115 -3.67 -1.08 11.28
N SER A 116 -2.44 -0.75 11.67
CA SER A 116 -2.15 0.17 12.78
C SER A 116 -2.80 1.54 12.58
N ASP A 117 -2.77 2.07 11.36
CA ASP A 117 -3.40 3.36 11.02
C ASP A 117 -4.92 3.31 11.14
N CYS A 118 -5.56 2.21 10.70
CA CYS A 118 -6.99 2.01 10.89
C CYS A 118 -7.38 1.92 12.36
N ILE A 119 -6.59 1.23 13.19
CA ILE A 119 -6.80 1.12 14.64
C ILE A 119 -6.79 2.51 15.28
N GLY A 120 -5.68 3.25 15.14
CA GLY A 120 -5.54 4.56 15.77
C GLY A 120 -6.56 5.57 15.26
N THR A 121 -6.91 5.54 13.97
CA THR A 121 -7.96 6.41 13.42
C THR A 121 -9.33 6.05 14.00
N SER A 122 -9.65 4.76 14.15
CA SER A 122 -10.92 4.31 14.72
C SER A 122 -11.07 4.71 16.19
N ILE A 123 -10.01 4.55 16.99
CA ILE A 123 -9.99 4.95 18.41
C ILE A 123 -10.21 6.46 18.52
N ARG A 124 -9.49 7.27 17.73
CA ARG A 124 -9.60 8.74 17.71
C ARG A 124 -10.94 9.24 17.21
N GLN A 125 -11.66 8.46 16.40
CA GLN A 125 -13.03 8.75 16.02
C GLN A 125 -14.05 8.36 17.10
N GLY A 126 -13.64 7.73 18.21
CA GLY A 126 -14.53 7.30 19.29
C GLY A 126 -15.25 5.98 19.00
N ALA A 127 -14.56 4.98 18.43
CA ALA A 127 -15.07 3.63 18.31
C ALA A 127 -15.46 3.06 19.68
N ALA A 128 -16.55 2.29 19.76
CA ALA A 128 -16.99 1.61 20.99
C ALA A 128 -16.01 0.49 21.37
N SER A 129 -15.47 -0.21 20.38
CA SER A 129 -14.38 -1.19 20.53
C SER A 129 -13.58 -1.32 19.24
N VAL A 130 -12.31 -1.70 19.36
CA VAL A 130 -11.46 -2.02 18.21
C VAL A 130 -10.81 -3.38 18.42
N THR A 131 -11.03 -4.31 17.50
CA THR A 131 -10.45 -5.64 17.50
C THR A 131 -9.56 -5.82 16.28
N HIS A 132 -8.33 -6.28 16.49
CA HIS A 132 -7.39 -6.56 15.41
C HIS A 132 -7.22 -8.07 15.23
N ILE A 133 -7.49 -8.58 14.02
CA ILE A 133 -7.46 -10.01 13.72
C ILE A 133 -6.31 -10.34 12.78
N TYR A 134 -5.48 -11.29 13.21
CA TYR A 134 -4.40 -11.87 12.44
C TYR A 134 -4.67 -13.35 12.17
N TYR A 135 -4.50 -13.78 10.93
CA TYR A 135 -4.50 -15.23 10.64
C TYR A 135 -3.17 -15.90 11.02
N GLN A 136 -2.11 -15.11 11.15
CA GLN A 136 -0.79 -15.60 11.52
C GLN A 136 -0.70 -15.93 13.01
N ASP A 137 0.29 -16.74 13.34
CA ASP A 137 0.70 -17.00 14.71
C ASP A 137 1.36 -15.76 15.34
N VAL A 138 1.36 -15.70 16.66
CA VAL A 138 2.05 -14.66 17.42
C VAL A 138 3.55 -14.68 17.07
N PRO A 139 4.14 -13.55 16.63
CA PRO A 139 5.58 -13.49 16.42
C PRO A 139 6.34 -13.73 17.73
N PRO A 140 7.55 -14.30 17.69
CA PRO A 140 8.36 -14.47 18.89
C PRO A 140 8.75 -13.13 19.52
N GLU A 141 8.95 -13.10 20.82
CA GLU A 141 9.41 -11.90 21.53
C GLU A 141 10.85 -11.55 21.17
N GLU A 142 11.70 -12.57 21.06
CA GLU A 142 13.11 -12.43 20.69
C GLU A 142 13.35 -12.81 19.22
N ARG A 143 14.45 -12.31 18.68
CA ARG A 143 14.88 -12.60 17.31
C ARG A 143 15.27 -14.07 17.16
N PRO A 144 14.57 -14.85 16.30
CA PRO A 144 14.92 -16.26 16.09
C PRO A 144 16.22 -16.38 15.27
N LEU A 145 16.92 -17.51 15.44
CA LEU A 145 18.17 -17.81 14.72
C LEU A 145 18.01 -17.81 13.19
N CYS A 146 16.83 -18.19 12.69
CA CYS A 146 16.51 -18.17 11.26
C CYS A 146 16.25 -16.76 10.69
N ASN A 147 16.32 -15.71 11.51
CA ASN A 147 16.21 -14.32 11.11
C ASN A 147 17.38 -13.47 11.66
N PRO A 148 18.64 -13.73 11.20
CA PRO A 148 19.83 -13.09 11.73
C PRO A 148 19.92 -11.62 11.36
N TRP A 149 20.71 -10.84 12.10
CA TRP A 149 21.12 -9.50 11.66
C TRP A 149 21.95 -9.62 10.35
N PRO A 150 21.81 -8.69 9.38
CA PRO A 150 21.12 -7.40 9.41
C PRO A 150 19.64 -7.43 8.95
N GLU A 151 19.02 -8.57 8.80
CA GLU A 151 17.63 -8.65 8.39
C GLU A 151 16.70 -7.91 9.36
N TRP A 152 15.54 -7.45 8.85
CA TRP A 152 14.53 -6.85 9.71
C TRP A 152 14.02 -7.87 10.75
N PRO A 153 13.97 -7.53 12.05
CA PRO A 153 13.56 -8.47 13.08
C PRO A 153 12.07 -8.81 12.98
N LYS A 154 11.78 -10.10 12.77
CA LYS A 154 10.44 -10.68 12.74
C LYS A 154 9.99 -11.03 14.16
N THR A 155 9.94 -10.01 15.02
CA THR A 155 9.57 -10.17 16.44
C THR A 155 8.21 -9.53 16.72
N PHE A 156 7.61 -9.90 17.85
CA PHE A 156 6.39 -9.26 18.33
C PHE A 156 6.62 -7.77 18.56
N LYS A 157 5.72 -6.96 18.01
CA LYS A 157 5.76 -5.49 18.15
C LYS A 157 4.38 -4.97 18.44
N THR A 158 4.34 -3.92 19.25
CA THR A 158 3.14 -3.14 19.47
C THR A 158 3.36 -1.74 18.90
N SER A 159 2.48 -1.29 18.02
CA SER A 159 2.54 0.07 17.50
C SER A 159 1.88 1.05 18.47
N SER A 160 2.23 2.32 18.40
CA SER A 160 1.59 3.37 19.22
C SER A 160 0.06 3.36 19.12
N SER A 161 -0.50 3.12 17.93
CA SER A 161 -1.95 3.01 17.76
C SER A 161 -2.56 1.80 18.48
N GLN A 162 -1.83 0.70 18.59
CA GLN A 162 -2.30 -0.47 19.35
C GLN A 162 -2.22 -0.25 20.86
N GLU A 163 -1.26 0.57 21.31
CA GLU A 163 -1.14 0.98 22.73
C GLU A 163 -2.29 1.87 23.18
N GLU A 164 -2.92 2.61 22.25
CA GLU A 164 -4.11 3.43 22.54
C GLU A 164 -5.33 2.60 22.94
N GLY A 165 -5.33 1.30 22.65
CA GLY A 165 -6.36 0.35 23.10
C GLY A 165 -7.01 -0.42 21.94
N CYS A 166 -6.55 -1.64 21.71
CA CYS A 166 -7.26 -2.61 20.87
C CYS A 166 -7.05 -4.02 21.40
N GLU A 167 -8.04 -4.88 21.23
CA GLU A 167 -7.87 -6.31 21.42
C GLU A 167 -7.19 -6.92 20.21
N ARG A 168 -6.25 -7.86 20.41
CA ARG A 168 -5.53 -8.54 19.32
C ARG A 168 -5.76 -10.03 19.36
N PHE A 169 -6.35 -10.54 18.28
CA PHE A 169 -6.62 -11.96 18.08
C PHE A 169 -5.70 -12.53 17.01
N TRP A 170 -4.89 -13.49 17.41
CA TRP A 170 -3.95 -14.20 16.56
C TRP A 170 -4.48 -15.60 16.24
N LYS A 171 -4.05 -16.15 15.09
CA LYS A 171 -4.45 -17.49 14.62
C LYS A 171 -5.94 -17.59 14.30
N TYR A 172 -6.55 -16.54 13.76
CA TYR A 172 -7.93 -16.59 13.35
C TYR A 172 -8.08 -16.38 11.84
N GLN A 173 -8.72 -17.34 11.18
CA GLN A 173 -9.16 -17.21 9.81
C GLN A 173 -10.55 -16.60 9.75
N THR A 174 -10.71 -15.60 8.91
CA THR A 174 -12.02 -15.03 8.60
C THR A 174 -12.75 -15.94 7.61
N LYS A 175 -13.98 -16.34 7.94
CA LYS A 175 -14.78 -17.27 7.16
C LYS A 175 -15.91 -16.59 6.41
N GLU A 176 -16.57 -15.63 7.05
CA GLU A 176 -17.79 -15.01 6.54
C GLU A 176 -18.05 -13.67 7.24
N PHE A 177 -18.54 -12.69 6.50
CA PHE A 177 -19.14 -11.47 7.07
C PHE A 177 -20.61 -11.70 7.27
N ILE A 178 -21.07 -11.63 8.52
CA ILE A 178 -22.47 -11.83 8.89
C ILE A 178 -23.21 -10.50 8.77
N GLY A 179 -24.39 -10.52 8.20
CA GLY A 179 -25.18 -9.31 8.03
C GLY A 179 -26.68 -9.52 8.10
N GLU A 180 -27.38 -8.42 8.40
CA GLU A 180 -28.83 -8.34 8.37
C GLU A 180 -29.27 -7.13 7.54
N LYS A 181 -30.26 -7.32 6.64
CA LYS A 181 -30.80 -6.25 5.76
C LYS A 181 -29.72 -5.49 4.94
N GLY A 182 -28.62 -6.19 4.59
CA GLY A 182 -27.52 -5.62 3.82
C GLY A 182 -26.49 -4.84 4.65
N PHE A 183 -26.57 -4.85 5.97
CA PHE A 183 -25.60 -4.24 6.88
C PHE A 183 -24.83 -5.31 7.64
N LEU A 184 -23.54 -5.07 7.86
CA LEU A 184 -22.68 -5.91 8.69
C LEU A 184 -23.18 -5.93 10.13
N THR A 185 -23.20 -7.11 10.76
CA THR A 185 -23.52 -7.31 12.18
C THR A 185 -22.47 -8.13 12.92
N GLY A 186 -21.57 -8.79 12.18
CA GLY A 186 -20.51 -9.58 12.79
C GLY A 186 -19.59 -10.25 11.78
N LEU A 187 -18.55 -10.87 12.32
CA LEU A 187 -17.55 -11.60 11.58
C LEU A 187 -17.46 -13.02 12.10
N LYS A 188 -17.64 -14.01 11.23
CA LYS A 188 -17.42 -15.42 11.55
C LYS A 188 -15.95 -15.75 11.36
N VAL A 189 -15.33 -16.29 12.40
CA VAL A 189 -13.91 -16.67 12.40
C VAL A 189 -13.75 -18.09 12.91
N ALA A 190 -12.66 -18.75 12.50
CA ALA A 190 -12.23 -20.04 13.04
C ALA A 190 -10.77 -19.94 13.53
N GLU A 191 -10.47 -20.64 14.61
CA GLU A 191 -9.12 -20.71 15.16
C GLU A 191 -8.21 -21.60 14.29
N LEU A 192 -6.94 -21.24 14.18
CA LEU A 192 -5.95 -21.95 13.38
C LEU A 192 -4.87 -22.58 14.25
N ASP A 193 -4.55 -23.84 13.97
CA ASP A 193 -3.37 -24.52 14.49
C ASP A 193 -2.22 -24.39 13.49
N TRP A 194 -1.17 -23.65 13.86
CA TRP A 194 0.00 -23.42 13.05
C TRP A 194 1.12 -24.40 13.35
N THR A 195 1.69 -24.97 12.28
CA THR A 195 2.94 -25.74 12.33
C THR A 195 4.04 -24.92 11.66
N ARG A 196 5.08 -24.56 12.42
CA ARG A 196 6.22 -23.79 11.91
C ARG A 196 7.45 -24.69 11.79
N PRO A 197 8.07 -24.75 10.60
CA PRO A 197 9.38 -25.40 10.45
C PRO A 197 10.48 -24.63 11.17
N GLU A 198 11.46 -25.36 11.72
CA GLU A 198 12.61 -24.78 12.43
C GLU A 198 13.53 -23.96 11.52
N ASP A 199 13.53 -24.24 10.22
CA ASP A 199 14.32 -23.54 9.21
C ASP A 199 13.82 -22.13 8.89
N GLY A 200 12.72 -21.69 9.52
CA GLY A 200 12.10 -20.39 9.28
C GLY A 200 11.33 -20.27 7.97
N SER A 201 11.14 -21.37 7.24
CA SER A 201 10.29 -21.40 6.06
C SER A 201 8.83 -21.13 6.41
N ARG A 202 8.00 -20.89 5.39
CA ARG A 202 6.59 -20.58 5.60
C ARG A 202 5.88 -21.77 6.25
N GLY A 203 5.39 -21.56 7.48
CA GLY A 203 4.57 -22.55 8.18
C GLY A 203 3.28 -22.88 7.44
N THR A 204 2.69 -24.00 7.81
CA THR A 204 1.36 -24.43 7.38
C THR A 204 0.37 -24.30 8.53
N TYR A 205 -0.90 -24.25 8.24
CA TYR A 205 -1.94 -24.23 9.26
C TYR A 205 -3.09 -25.17 8.89
N THR A 206 -3.79 -25.65 9.92
CA THR A 206 -5.07 -26.32 9.81
C THR A 206 -6.11 -25.60 10.65
N GLU A 207 -7.36 -25.68 10.24
CA GLU A 207 -8.47 -25.12 11.01
C GLU A 207 -8.76 -26.04 12.20
N LYS A 208 -8.86 -25.47 13.39
CA LYS A 208 -9.18 -26.21 14.61
C LYS A 208 -10.65 -26.61 14.59
N PRO A 209 -10.98 -27.90 14.73
CA PRO A 209 -12.38 -28.35 14.76
C PRO A 209 -13.19 -27.62 15.84
N ASP A 210 -14.46 -27.34 15.55
CA ASP A 210 -15.43 -26.74 16.46
C ASP A 210 -15.01 -25.40 17.09
N SER A 211 -14.09 -24.66 16.43
CA SER A 211 -13.57 -23.39 16.92
C SER A 211 -14.27 -22.16 16.32
N GLU A 212 -15.25 -22.38 15.46
CA GLU A 212 -15.97 -21.27 14.83
C GLU A 212 -16.72 -20.42 15.88
N LYS A 213 -16.55 -19.11 15.76
CA LYS A 213 -17.28 -18.14 16.56
C LYS A 213 -17.63 -16.89 15.76
N ILE A 214 -18.65 -16.17 16.24
CA ILE A 214 -19.02 -14.87 15.67
C ILE A 214 -18.52 -13.77 16.60
N ILE A 215 -17.80 -12.81 16.03
CA ILE A 215 -17.37 -11.59 16.70
C ILE A 215 -18.29 -10.47 16.22
N PRO A 216 -19.05 -9.79 17.11
CA PRO A 216 -19.91 -8.68 16.71
C PRO A 216 -19.09 -7.56 16.07
N ALA A 217 -19.61 -6.96 14.99
CA ALA A 217 -18.97 -5.86 14.30
C ALA A 217 -19.98 -5.04 13.49
N ASP A 218 -19.87 -3.72 13.57
CA ASP A 218 -20.59 -2.77 12.72
C ASP A 218 -19.74 -2.30 11.55
N LEU A 219 -18.42 -2.46 11.67
CA LEU A 219 -17.44 -1.95 10.70
C LEU A 219 -16.22 -2.86 10.62
N VAL A 220 -15.82 -3.22 9.41
CA VAL A 220 -14.60 -4.00 9.14
C VAL A 220 -13.72 -3.28 8.17
N PHE A 221 -12.42 -3.19 8.48
CA PHE A 221 -11.38 -2.68 7.59
C PHE A 221 -10.44 -3.79 7.13
N LEU A 222 -10.34 -3.97 5.81
CA LEU A 222 -9.40 -4.89 5.19
C LEU A 222 -8.06 -4.19 4.98
N SER A 223 -7.05 -4.56 5.76
CA SER A 223 -5.66 -4.07 5.69
C SER A 223 -4.70 -5.18 5.25
N LEU A 224 -5.05 -5.87 4.16
CA LEU A 224 -4.37 -7.07 3.67
C LEU A 224 -3.16 -6.76 2.76
N GLY A 225 -2.82 -5.48 2.60
CA GLY A 225 -1.80 -4.99 1.67
C GLY A 225 -2.30 -4.89 0.23
N PHE A 226 -1.35 -4.68 -0.68
CA PHE A 226 -1.62 -4.44 -2.09
C PHE A 226 -0.99 -5.52 -2.96
N GLN A 227 -1.45 -5.63 -4.20
CA GLN A 227 -0.96 -6.61 -5.16
C GLN A 227 0.13 -5.98 -6.04
N HIS A 228 -0.26 -5.03 -6.88
CA HIS A 228 0.59 -4.42 -7.91
C HIS A 228 0.05 -3.02 -8.30
N CYS A 229 0.69 -2.35 -9.24
CA CYS A 229 0.17 -1.14 -9.85
C CYS A 229 -1.13 -1.41 -10.62
N GLU A 230 -1.91 -0.37 -10.86
CA GLU A 230 -3.10 -0.48 -11.69
C GLU A 230 -2.71 -0.78 -13.14
N HIS A 231 -3.31 -1.84 -13.74
CA HIS A 231 -3.10 -2.23 -15.13
C HIS A 231 -4.05 -1.46 -16.06
N GLY A 232 -4.06 -0.13 -15.91
CA GLY A 232 -4.92 0.75 -16.67
C GLY A 232 -4.33 1.19 -18.01
N HIS A 233 -4.96 2.20 -18.60
CA HIS A 233 -4.64 2.70 -19.95
C HIS A 233 -3.16 3.11 -20.12
N LEU A 234 -2.49 3.65 -19.10
CA LEU A 234 -1.08 4.01 -19.19
C LEU A 234 -0.21 2.79 -19.57
N LEU A 235 -0.36 1.68 -18.87
CA LEU A 235 0.46 0.48 -19.08
C LEU A 235 0.13 -0.18 -20.41
N MET A 236 -1.17 -0.24 -20.76
CA MET A 236 -1.65 -0.82 -22.03
C MET A 236 -1.23 0.03 -23.23
N ASP A 237 -1.36 1.35 -23.16
CA ASP A 237 -1.00 2.30 -24.21
C ASP A 237 0.50 2.23 -24.54
N MET A 238 1.34 2.15 -23.50
CA MET A 238 2.78 1.99 -23.64
C MET A 238 3.23 0.54 -23.86
N LYS A 239 2.33 -0.44 -23.77
CA LYS A 239 2.65 -1.89 -23.89
C LYS A 239 3.79 -2.30 -22.94
N LEU A 240 3.76 -1.85 -21.70
CA LEU A 240 4.78 -2.17 -20.71
C LEU A 240 4.72 -3.64 -20.31
N GLU A 241 5.89 -4.28 -20.27
CA GLU A 241 5.99 -5.65 -19.75
C GLU A 241 5.83 -5.67 -18.23
N LEU A 242 5.14 -6.70 -17.74
CA LEU A 242 4.92 -6.94 -16.31
C LEU A 242 5.67 -8.18 -15.85
N ASP A 243 6.07 -8.18 -14.59
CA ASP A 243 6.59 -9.37 -13.92
C ASP A 243 5.47 -10.35 -13.54
N LYS A 244 5.84 -11.52 -12.99
CA LYS A 244 4.88 -12.56 -12.56
C LYS A 244 3.93 -12.09 -11.44
N ARG A 245 4.23 -10.98 -10.76
CA ARG A 245 3.41 -10.40 -9.70
C ARG A 245 2.54 -9.24 -10.20
N GLY A 246 2.68 -8.86 -11.47
CA GLY A 246 1.95 -7.74 -12.09
C GLY A 246 2.62 -6.37 -11.89
N ASN A 247 3.89 -6.31 -11.47
CA ASN A 247 4.63 -5.06 -11.38
C ASN A 247 5.32 -4.75 -12.71
N ILE A 248 5.65 -3.48 -12.95
CA ILE A 248 6.36 -3.07 -14.16
C ILE A 248 7.76 -3.68 -14.18
N LYS A 249 8.06 -4.44 -15.23
CA LYS A 249 9.36 -5.06 -15.41
C LYS A 249 10.39 -4.02 -15.86
N LYS A 250 11.57 -4.09 -15.28
CA LYS A 250 12.70 -3.19 -15.55
C LYS A 250 14.03 -3.97 -15.59
N ASP A 251 15.06 -3.37 -16.16
CA ASP A 251 16.43 -3.86 -16.10
C ASP A 251 17.19 -3.34 -14.85
N ASP A 252 18.48 -3.65 -14.76
CA ASP A 252 19.34 -3.23 -13.64
C ASP A 252 19.58 -1.71 -13.59
N ASN A 253 19.30 -0.98 -14.68
CA ASN A 253 19.33 0.47 -14.75
C ASN A 253 17.97 1.10 -14.50
N MET A 254 16.98 0.35 -14.05
CA MET A 254 15.59 0.78 -13.81
C MET A 254 14.84 1.15 -15.08
N MET A 255 15.38 0.87 -16.29
CA MET A 255 14.71 1.11 -17.56
C MET A 255 13.79 -0.07 -17.91
N THR A 256 12.60 0.24 -18.42
CA THR A 256 11.65 -0.76 -18.93
C THR A 256 12.11 -1.33 -20.27
N GLY A 257 11.34 -2.22 -20.89
CA GLY A 257 11.60 -2.67 -22.26
C GLY A 257 11.53 -1.56 -23.33
N LEU A 258 11.14 -0.34 -22.96
CA LEU A 258 11.07 0.81 -23.84
C LEU A 258 12.20 1.79 -23.51
N SER A 259 12.94 2.20 -24.56
CA SER A 259 14.04 3.16 -24.45
C SER A 259 13.55 4.50 -23.89
N GLY A 260 14.26 5.03 -22.88
CA GLY A 260 13.91 6.29 -22.21
C GLY A 260 12.74 6.21 -21.22
N ILE A 261 12.16 5.02 -21.02
CA ILE A 261 11.06 4.83 -20.07
C ILE A 261 11.57 4.01 -18.88
N PHE A 262 11.48 4.58 -17.68
CA PHE A 262 11.95 4.00 -16.43
C PHE A 262 10.77 3.73 -15.47
N ALA A 263 10.96 2.84 -14.52
CA ALA A 263 9.98 2.59 -13.46
C ALA A 263 10.67 2.60 -12.09
N ALA A 264 9.99 3.14 -11.07
CA ALA A 264 10.53 3.20 -9.72
C ALA A 264 9.44 3.07 -8.65
N GLY A 265 9.89 2.77 -7.42
CA GLY A 265 9.04 2.60 -6.26
C GLY A 265 8.14 1.38 -6.36
N ASP A 266 6.98 1.43 -5.69
CA ASP A 266 6.07 0.28 -5.62
C ASP A 266 5.52 -0.16 -6.99
N ALA A 267 5.64 0.68 -8.02
CA ALA A 267 5.23 0.34 -9.38
C ALA A 267 6.06 -0.82 -9.98
N GLU A 268 7.34 -0.91 -9.62
CA GLU A 268 8.26 -1.98 -10.07
C GLU A 268 8.56 -3.01 -8.98
N LEU A 269 8.66 -2.55 -7.71
CA LEU A 269 9.03 -3.41 -6.59
C LEU A 269 7.83 -4.18 -6.02
N GLY A 270 6.62 -3.66 -6.18
CA GLY A 270 5.43 -4.02 -5.40
C GLY A 270 5.34 -3.22 -4.10
N ALA A 271 4.18 -3.31 -3.44
CA ALA A 271 3.92 -2.56 -2.21
C ALA A 271 5.00 -2.80 -1.14
N SER A 272 5.63 -1.72 -0.68
CA SER A 272 6.82 -1.76 0.15
C SER A 272 6.87 -0.55 1.09
N LEU A 273 7.96 -0.42 1.86
CA LEU A 273 8.20 0.72 2.73
C LEU A 273 8.58 1.98 1.92
N VAL A 274 8.22 3.15 2.45
CA VAL A 274 8.58 4.45 1.82
C VAL A 274 10.10 4.58 1.61
N VAL A 275 10.93 4.06 2.52
CA VAL A 275 12.38 4.07 2.37
C VAL A 275 12.86 3.28 1.14
N HIS A 276 12.19 2.16 0.82
CA HIS A 276 12.51 1.38 -0.38
C HIS A 276 12.07 2.13 -1.65
N ALA A 277 10.91 2.77 -1.63
CA ALA A 277 10.45 3.58 -2.76
C ALA A 277 11.39 4.77 -3.04
N ILE A 278 11.89 5.44 -1.99
CA ILE A 278 12.89 6.52 -2.13
C ILE A 278 14.19 5.97 -2.70
N PHE A 279 14.66 4.82 -2.23
CA PHE A 279 15.87 4.18 -2.72
C PHE A 279 15.75 3.80 -4.20
N SER A 280 14.65 3.14 -4.58
CA SER A 280 14.32 2.81 -5.97
C SER A 280 14.28 4.05 -6.86
N GLY A 281 13.67 5.14 -6.40
CA GLY A 281 13.66 6.42 -7.11
C GLY A 281 15.05 7.01 -7.34
N ARG A 282 15.97 6.87 -6.38
CA ARG A 282 17.38 7.29 -6.54
C ARG A 282 18.11 6.42 -7.55
N GLN A 283 17.88 5.11 -7.54
CA GLN A 283 18.44 4.21 -8.54
C GLN A 283 17.95 4.55 -9.95
N ALA A 284 16.65 4.85 -10.09
CA ALA A 284 16.08 5.29 -11.36
C ALA A 284 16.70 6.61 -11.84
N ALA A 285 16.91 7.58 -10.95
CA ALA A 285 17.58 8.85 -11.28
C ALA A 285 19.02 8.63 -11.78
N GLU A 286 19.75 7.69 -11.18
CA GLU A 286 21.10 7.32 -11.65
C GLU A 286 21.05 6.65 -13.04
N GLY A 287 20.07 5.74 -13.26
CA GLY A 287 19.84 5.12 -14.57
C GLY A 287 19.51 6.15 -15.65
N VAL A 288 18.63 7.08 -15.35
CA VAL A 288 18.27 8.22 -16.22
C VAL A 288 19.52 9.07 -16.55
N HIS A 289 20.33 9.38 -15.55
CA HIS A 289 21.56 10.15 -15.76
C HIS A 289 22.51 9.45 -16.73
N ARG A 290 22.77 8.17 -16.53
CA ARG A 290 23.60 7.36 -17.43
C ARG A 290 23.02 7.33 -18.86
N TYR A 291 21.74 7.13 -19.01
CA TYR A 291 21.05 7.10 -20.29
C TYR A 291 21.21 8.42 -21.05
N LEU A 292 20.92 9.55 -20.43
CA LEU A 292 21.02 10.87 -21.06
C LEU A 292 22.47 11.25 -21.40
N THR A 293 23.43 10.83 -20.59
CA THR A 293 24.86 11.12 -20.81
C THR A 293 25.40 10.27 -21.97
N SER A 294 25.06 9.00 -22.05
CA SER A 294 25.48 8.12 -23.16
C SER A 294 24.86 8.53 -24.50
N GLU A 295 23.59 8.91 -24.52
CA GLU A 295 22.93 9.45 -25.71
C GLU A 295 23.56 10.75 -26.22
N ARG A 296 23.91 11.67 -25.32
CA ARG A 296 24.63 12.90 -25.69
C ARG A 296 25.98 12.61 -26.29
N THR A 297 26.75 11.70 -25.71
CA THR A 297 28.06 11.28 -26.22
C THR A 297 27.95 10.71 -27.62
N LEU A 298 26.94 9.86 -27.89
CA LEU A 298 26.67 9.30 -29.21
C LEU A 298 26.31 10.41 -30.24
N LYS A 299 25.44 11.35 -29.87
CA LYS A 299 25.05 12.47 -30.74
C LYS A 299 26.25 13.39 -31.06
N MET A 300 27.10 13.68 -30.09
CA MET A 300 28.33 14.45 -30.30
C MET A 300 29.28 13.70 -31.24
N SER A 301 29.57 12.43 -31.00
CA SER A 301 30.45 11.63 -31.87
C SER A 301 29.93 11.46 -33.29
N TYR A 302 28.64 11.49 -33.54
CA TYR A 302 28.04 11.44 -34.86
C TYR A 302 28.17 12.76 -35.60
N ASN A 303 28.05 13.90 -34.90
CA ASN A 303 28.22 15.22 -35.49
C ASN A 303 29.69 15.55 -35.79
N ASP A 304 30.62 15.08 -34.98
CA ASP A 304 32.08 15.25 -35.22
C ASP A 304 32.61 14.45 -36.44
N LYS A 305 31.82 13.50 -36.94
CA LYS A 305 32.18 12.72 -38.17
C LYS A 305 31.63 13.35 -39.46
N LYS A 306 30.96 14.50 -39.37
CA LYS A 306 30.40 15.21 -40.53
C LYS A 306 31.25 16.41 -41.02
N TYR A 307 32.49 16.53 -40.59
CA TYR A 307 33.45 17.53 -41.10
C TYR A 307 34.69 16.89 -41.66
#